data_76c012d85a0d57a2c0a1e37a7eea999c
#
_entry.id   76c012d85a0d57a2c0a1e37a7eea999c
#
_cell.length_a   1.000
_cell.length_b   1.000
_cell.length_c   1.000
_cell.angle_alpha   90.00
_cell.angle_beta   90.00
_cell.angle_gamma   90.00
#
_symmetry.space_group_name_H-M   'P 1'
#
loop_
_entity.id
_entity.type
_entity.pdbx_description
1 polymer ?
#
loop_
_entity_poly.entity_id
_entity_poly.type
_entity_poly.pdbx_seq_one_letter_code
_entity_poly.pdbx_strand_id
1 'polypeptide(L)'
;MTIANLLVSLNDKVQENKGQSLLLTLVIAPLIYLFINELVRHNARISNLQGPPGLPLIGNIWDIHINAAEKYREWSRKYGKVYQIQLGNIPIVVVNSASAARTIFGANAQALSSRPEFYTFHKVLSDTAGTTIGTSPYSDSLKRRRKGAASALNRPSVATYVDHLDIETRDFIKELCNYGEAGKIPVDPMPMIQRLSLSLALTLNWGIRLKSQEDDLFNEITHVEEEISRFRSTTGNLQDYIPLLRLNPLNLQSSKARSMRDRRDKYLGDLNRGLDERIANGTHKPCIQANVIMDKEAKLNQDELTSISLTMLSGGLDTITTQVAWSIAYFAQHPEIQEKAKAEIEKFYATNQPMCDEDDDQKCQYIVALVRESLRYFTVLRLALPRASIKDVVYNGVTIPKGTVVFLNAWACNMDEQVWTDPEVFRPERWLEQPDAPLFTYGVGYRMCAGSLLANRELYLLYMRLLNSFKIEKHDDIDSHPISGNSDPTSLVAMPRRYKAIFTPRDPKALKAALAEQVE
;
A
#
# COMPACT_ATOMS: atom_id res chain seq x y z
N MET A 1 -25.01 55.60 -21.04
CA MET A 1 -23.90 54.96 -21.75
C MET A 1 -24.19 53.47 -21.77
N THR A 2 -24.53 52.95 -22.93
CA THR A 2 -24.93 51.52 -23.04
C THR A 2 -23.68 50.61 -22.91
N ILE A 3 -23.84 49.41 -22.36
CA ILE A 3 -22.78 48.41 -22.22
C ILE A 3 -22.00 48.21 -23.53
N ALA A 4 -22.71 48.31 -24.66
CA ALA A 4 -22.12 48.23 -26.00
C ALA A 4 -21.09 49.35 -26.27
N ASN A 5 -21.37 50.60 -25.86
CA ASN A 5 -20.45 51.74 -26.04
C ASN A 5 -19.22 51.64 -25.11
N LEU A 6 -19.38 50.98 -23.96
CA LEU A 6 -18.27 50.70 -23.06
C LEU A 6 -17.32 49.61 -23.60
N LEU A 7 -17.88 48.59 -24.22
CA LEU A 7 -17.12 47.50 -24.87
C LEU A 7 -16.36 47.97 -26.10
N VAL A 8 -16.97 48.88 -26.92
CA VAL A 8 -16.31 49.47 -28.09
C VAL A 8 -15.16 50.39 -27.64
N SER A 9 -15.40 51.28 -26.67
CA SER A 9 -14.36 52.16 -26.11
C SER A 9 -13.21 51.36 -25.45
N LEU A 10 -13.49 50.24 -24.83
CA LEU A 10 -12.47 49.34 -24.30
C LEU A 10 -11.68 48.66 -25.43
N ASN A 11 -12.34 48.21 -26.50
CA ASN A 11 -11.68 47.59 -27.63
C ASN A 11 -10.76 48.60 -28.38
N ASP A 12 -11.17 49.83 -28.55
CA ASP A 12 -10.36 50.87 -29.20
C ASP A 12 -9.11 51.23 -28.37
N LYS A 13 -9.23 51.33 -27.04
CA LYS A 13 -8.10 51.55 -26.13
C LYS A 13 -7.14 50.35 -26.05
N VAL A 14 -7.65 49.13 -26.22
CA VAL A 14 -6.85 47.90 -26.31
C VAL A 14 -6.04 47.83 -27.61
N GLN A 15 -6.60 48.34 -28.71
CA GLN A 15 -5.93 48.43 -30.01
C GLN A 15 -4.81 49.52 -30.03
N GLU A 16 -5.01 50.65 -29.36
CA GLU A 16 -4.02 51.75 -29.29
C GLU A 16 -2.77 51.43 -28.50
N ASN A 17 -2.88 50.52 -27.46
CA ASN A 17 -1.76 50.19 -26.57
C ASN A 17 -1.65 48.67 -26.37
N LYS A 18 -1.46 47.91 -27.46
CA LYS A 18 -1.38 46.43 -27.44
C LYS A 18 -0.37 45.86 -26.41
N GLY A 19 0.77 46.53 -26.24
CA GLY A 19 1.79 46.10 -25.26
C GLY A 19 1.36 46.28 -23.80
N GLN A 20 0.73 47.43 -23.47
CA GLN A 20 0.23 47.69 -22.13
C GLN A 20 -0.99 46.86 -21.80
N SER A 21 -1.89 46.61 -22.77
CA SER A 21 -3.05 45.76 -22.61
C SER A 21 -2.65 44.31 -22.42
N LEU A 22 -1.63 43.83 -23.13
CA LEU A 22 -1.08 42.47 -22.94
C LEU A 22 -0.45 42.31 -21.54
N LEU A 23 0.35 43.29 -21.13
CA LEU A 23 0.99 43.31 -19.79
C LEU A 23 -0.08 43.34 -18.69
N LEU A 24 -1.11 44.17 -18.84
CA LEU A 24 -2.21 44.27 -17.88
C LEU A 24 -3.01 42.97 -17.80
N THR A 25 -3.26 42.28 -18.93
CA THR A 25 -3.92 40.98 -18.99
C THR A 25 -3.08 39.89 -18.31
N LEU A 26 -1.76 39.87 -18.55
CA LEU A 26 -0.83 38.95 -17.93
C LEU A 26 -0.73 39.11 -16.40
N VAL A 27 -1.05 40.27 -15.85
CA VAL A 27 -1.07 40.51 -14.40
C VAL A 27 -2.47 40.32 -13.81
N ILE A 28 -3.51 40.84 -14.45
CA ILE A 28 -4.86 40.85 -13.90
C ILE A 28 -5.50 39.45 -14.00
N ALA A 29 -5.30 38.72 -15.09
CA ALA A 29 -5.93 37.40 -15.25
C ALA A 29 -5.45 36.38 -14.18
N PRO A 30 -4.15 36.30 -13.83
CA PRO A 30 -3.70 35.48 -12.70
C PRO A 30 -4.28 35.91 -11.36
N LEU A 31 -4.39 37.22 -11.11
CA LEU A 31 -4.97 37.74 -9.87
C LEU A 31 -6.46 37.39 -9.73
N ILE A 32 -7.22 37.55 -10.80
CA ILE A 32 -8.64 37.12 -10.86
C ILE A 32 -8.75 35.62 -10.65
N TYR A 33 -7.89 34.84 -11.30
CA TYR A 33 -7.85 33.38 -11.12
C TYR A 33 -7.56 33.02 -9.65
N LEU A 34 -6.56 33.63 -9.04
CA LEU A 34 -6.23 33.45 -7.63
C LEU A 34 -7.42 33.77 -6.72
N PHE A 35 -8.06 34.93 -6.95
CA PHE A 35 -9.21 35.36 -6.15
C PHE A 35 -10.39 34.38 -6.27
N ILE A 36 -10.75 33.99 -7.49
CA ILE A 36 -11.83 33.02 -7.72
C ILE A 36 -11.48 31.68 -7.09
N ASN A 37 -10.24 31.21 -7.28
CA ASN A 37 -9.76 29.97 -6.70
C ASN A 37 -9.86 29.97 -5.16
N GLU A 38 -9.49 31.07 -4.52
CA GLU A 38 -9.60 31.19 -3.05
C GLU A 38 -11.05 31.22 -2.57
N LEU A 39 -11.96 31.84 -3.32
CA LEU A 39 -13.40 31.78 -3.02
C LEU A 39 -13.93 30.35 -3.11
N VAL A 40 -13.59 29.63 -4.18
CA VAL A 40 -13.96 28.21 -4.34
C VAL A 40 -13.42 27.37 -3.20
N ARG A 41 -12.14 27.57 -2.86
CA ARG A 41 -11.47 26.85 -1.78
C ARG A 41 -12.10 27.12 -0.42
N HIS A 42 -12.44 28.37 -0.14
CA HIS A 42 -13.10 28.76 1.10
C HIS A 42 -14.49 28.13 1.21
N ASN A 43 -15.27 28.20 0.15
CA ASN A 43 -16.63 27.67 0.11
C ASN A 43 -16.67 26.12 0.14
N ALA A 44 -15.61 25.46 -0.27
CA ALA A 44 -15.50 24.01 -0.23
C ALA A 44 -15.22 23.46 1.19
N ARG A 45 -14.84 24.32 2.15
CA ARG A 45 -14.59 23.87 3.53
C ARG A 45 -15.87 23.36 4.19
N ILE A 46 -15.70 22.30 4.96
CA ILE A 46 -16.81 21.72 5.74
C ILE A 46 -17.07 22.61 6.96
N SER A 47 -18.31 23.07 7.08
CA SER A 47 -18.72 23.93 8.19
C SER A 47 -18.53 23.23 9.54
N ASN A 48 -18.08 23.96 10.54
CA ASN A 48 -17.84 23.47 11.91
C ASN A 48 -16.77 22.39 12.05
N LEU A 49 -16.01 22.07 11.00
CA LEU A 49 -14.84 21.20 11.09
C LEU A 49 -13.57 22.07 11.09
N GLN A 50 -12.76 21.94 12.14
CA GLN A 50 -11.51 22.69 12.26
C GLN A 50 -10.45 22.12 11.29
N GLY A 51 -9.37 22.87 11.10
CA GLY A 51 -8.21 22.44 10.33
C GLY A 51 -7.20 23.56 10.08
N PRO A 52 -5.96 23.22 9.66
CA PRO A 52 -4.93 24.21 9.40
C PRO A 52 -5.36 25.14 8.25
N PRO A 53 -4.92 26.41 8.29
CA PRO A 53 -5.00 27.28 7.13
C PRO A 53 -4.10 26.72 6.03
N GLY A 54 -4.53 26.83 4.77
CA GLY A 54 -3.73 26.44 3.62
C GLY A 54 -3.18 27.66 2.88
N LEU A 55 -2.13 27.45 2.11
CA LEU A 55 -1.59 28.46 1.19
C LEU A 55 -2.51 28.62 -0.04
N PRO A 56 -2.55 29.80 -0.66
CA PRO A 56 -3.26 29.98 -1.93
C PRO A 56 -2.86 28.95 -2.98
N LEU A 57 -3.81 28.50 -3.79
CA LEU A 57 -3.69 27.47 -4.84
C LEU A 57 -3.36 26.06 -4.35
N ILE A 58 -2.39 25.91 -3.49
CA ILE A 58 -1.84 24.60 -3.10
C ILE A 58 -2.46 24.04 -1.81
N GLY A 59 -3.13 24.89 -1.02
CA GLY A 59 -3.65 24.47 0.28
C GLY A 59 -2.54 24.03 1.23
N ASN A 60 -2.66 22.84 1.78
CA ASN A 60 -1.70 22.28 2.73
C ASN A 60 -0.65 21.34 2.09
N ILE A 61 -0.52 21.31 0.77
CA ILE A 61 0.44 20.41 0.09
C ILE A 61 1.86 20.66 0.55
N TRP A 62 2.22 21.96 0.74
CA TRP A 62 3.56 22.31 1.20
C TRP A 62 3.86 21.82 2.63
N ASP A 63 2.87 21.84 3.50
CA ASP A 63 3.05 21.41 4.90
C ASP A 63 3.32 19.92 5.04
N ILE A 64 2.81 19.11 4.09
CA ILE A 64 2.83 17.63 4.15
C ILE A 64 3.88 17.00 3.26
N HIS A 65 4.69 17.78 2.53
CA HIS A 65 5.59 17.26 1.50
C HIS A 65 6.73 16.39 2.05
N ILE A 66 7.11 16.53 3.33
CA ILE A 66 8.17 15.73 3.95
C ILE A 66 7.62 14.41 4.47
N ASN A 67 6.56 14.44 5.30
CA ASN A 67 5.94 13.25 5.88
C ASN A 67 4.49 13.56 6.27
N ALA A 68 3.56 13.24 5.38
CA ALA A 68 2.16 13.56 5.58
C ALA A 68 1.55 12.87 6.81
N ALA A 69 1.85 11.58 7.03
CA ALA A 69 1.25 10.81 8.12
C ALA A 69 1.63 11.37 9.49
N GLU A 70 2.90 11.74 9.67
CA GLU A 70 3.37 12.34 10.93
C GLU A 70 2.86 13.76 11.09
N LYS A 71 2.84 14.55 10.01
CA LYS A 71 2.26 15.90 10.03
C LYS A 71 0.77 15.90 10.39
N TYR A 72 0.03 14.91 9.89
CA TYR A 72 -1.37 14.74 10.27
C TYR A 72 -1.52 14.33 11.74
N ARG A 73 -0.65 13.49 12.25
CA ARG A 73 -0.63 13.12 13.67
C ARG A 73 -0.32 14.34 14.55
N GLU A 74 0.65 15.16 14.18
CA GLU A 74 0.98 16.43 14.86
C GLU A 74 -0.24 17.37 14.89
N TRP A 75 -0.88 17.60 13.75
CA TRP A 75 -2.06 18.46 13.66
C TRP A 75 -3.26 17.94 14.46
N SER A 76 -3.36 16.63 14.65
CA SER A 76 -4.43 16.07 15.47
C SER A 76 -4.40 16.51 16.93
N ARG A 77 -3.23 16.90 17.45
CA ARG A 77 -3.08 17.46 18.79
C ARG A 77 -3.65 18.87 18.89
N LYS A 78 -3.66 19.62 17.78
CA LYS A 78 -4.12 21.01 17.73
C LYS A 78 -5.58 21.14 17.29
N TYR A 79 -5.98 20.39 16.27
CA TYR A 79 -7.28 20.54 15.61
C TYR A 79 -8.28 19.44 15.99
N GLY A 80 -7.87 18.49 16.84
CA GLY A 80 -8.68 17.35 17.24
C GLY A 80 -8.45 16.10 16.39
N LYS A 81 -9.00 14.97 16.83
CA LYS A 81 -8.76 13.65 16.23
C LYS A 81 -9.33 13.50 14.81
N VAL A 82 -10.30 14.33 14.45
CA VAL A 82 -10.87 14.47 13.10
C VAL A 82 -10.89 15.94 12.74
N TYR A 83 -10.27 16.30 11.64
CA TYR A 83 -10.19 17.67 11.16
C TYR A 83 -10.12 17.67 9.62
N GLN A 84 -10.23 18.84 9.00
CA GLN A 84 -10.11 19.00 7.55
C GLN A 84 -8.79 19.68 7.15
N ILE A 85 -8.29 19.26 6.00
CA ILE A 85 -7.22 19.92 5.24
C ILE A 85 -7.70 20.24 3.84
N GLN A 86 -6.92 21.01 3.10
CA GLN A 86 -7.16 21.20 1.67
C GLN A 86 -5.90 20.91 0.88
N LEU A 87 -6.01 20.03 -0.11
CA LEU A 87 -4.97 19.78 -1.10
C LEU A 87 -5.44 20.39 -2.44
N GLY A 88 -4.80 21.48 -2.85
CA GLY A 88 -5.37 22.35 -3.87
C GLY A 88 -6.78 22.82 -3.43
N ASN A 89 -7.78 22.61 -4.28
CA ASN A 89 -9.17 22.95 -3.99
C ASN A 89 -9.98 21.80 -3.38
N ILE A 90 -9.37 20.65 -3.13
CA ILE A 90 -10.07 19.46 -2.63
C ILE A 90 -10.06 19.45 -1.10
N PRO A 91 -11.22 19.57 -0.43
CA PRO A 91 -11.30 19.38 1.01
C PRO A 91 -11.17 17.89 1.34
N ILE A 92 -10.38 17.59 2.35
CA ILE A 92 -10.10 16.23 2.81
C ILE A 92 -10.30 16.18 4.32
N VAL A 93 -11.06 15.20 4.78
CA VAL A 93 -11.18 14.89 6.20
C VAL A 93 -10.10 13.89 6.59
N VAL A 94 -9.33 14.19 7.64
CA VAL A 94 -8.27 13.31 8.15
C VAL A 94 -8.69 12.75 9.51
N VAL A 95 -8.63 11.42 9.64
CA VAL A 95 -9.00 10.69 10.85
C VAL A 95 -7.73 10.10 11.49
N ASN A 96 -7.45 10.47 12.75
CA ASN A 96 -6.18 10.22 13.42
C ASN A 96 -6.29 9.48 14.77
N SER A 97 -7.41 8.85 15.09
CA SER A 97 -7.53 8.04 16.31
C SER A 97 -8.31 6.76 16.09
N ALA A 98 -8.04 5.77 16.90
CA ALA A 98 -8.69 4.47 16.86
C ALA A 98 -10.20 4.57 17.05
N SER A 99 -10.67 5.40 18.00
CA SER A 99 -12.08 5.60 18.28
C SER A 99 -12.79 6.28 17.11
N ALA A 100 -12.23 7.36 16.56
CA ALA A 100 -12.79 8.05 15.41
C ALA A 100 -12.81 7.17 14.16
N ALA A 101 -11.76 6.36 13.93
CA ALA A 101 -11.71 5.42 12.83
C ALA A 101 -12.83 4.35 12.91
N ARG A 102 -13.06 3.80 14.09
CA ARG A 102 -14.18 2.86 14.32
C ARG A 102 -15.55 3.50 14.04
N THR A 103 -15.75 4.73 14.49
CA THR A 103 -17.02 5.46 14.29
C THR A 103 -17.21 5.82 12.81
N ILE A 104 -16.20 6.43 12.17
CA ILE A 104 -16.33 6.95 10.80
C ILE A 104 -16.29 5.83 9.77
N PHE A 105 -15.29 4.92 9.83
CA PHE A 105 -15.12 3.87 8.84
C PHE A 105 -15.80 2.55 9.21
N GLY A 106 -16.03 2.28 10.50
CA GLY A 106 -16.68 1.07 10.97
C GLY A 106 -18.20 1.22 10.96
N ALA A 107 -18.76 2.12 11.78
CA ALA A 107 -20.21 2.31 11.89
C ALA A 107 -20.82 2.88 10.59
N ASN A 108 -20.08 3.70 9.82
CA ASN A 108 -20.52 4.25 8.55
C ASN A 108 -19.86 3.55 7.33
N ALA A 109 -19.54 2.27 7.46
CA ALA A 109 -18.76 1.51 6.48
C ALA A 109 -19.32 1.59 5.05
N GLN A 110 -20.63 1.55 4.88
CA GLN A 110 -21.27 1.69 3.56
C GLN A 110 -21.17 3.11 3.00
N ALA A 111 -21.35 4.13 3.83
CA ALA A 111 -21.24 5.51 3.39
C ALA A 111 -19.82 5.83 2.85
N LEU A 112 -18.80 5.16 3.37
CA LEU A 112 -17.39 5.32 2.96
C LEU A 112 -16.89 4.15 2.10
N SER A 113 -17.74 3.59 1.26
CA SER A 113 -17.41 2.45 0.41
C SER A 113 -16.73 2.81 -0.91
N SER A 114 -16.71 4.10 -1.33
CA SER A 114 -16.08 4.53 -2.58
C SER A 114 -14.60 4.93 -2.40
N ARG A 115 -13.95 5.18 -3.53
CA ARG A 115 -12.61 5.76 -3.65
C ARG A 115 -12.69 7.05 -4.47
N PRO A 116 -11.88 8.08 -4.16
CA PRO A 116 -11.72 9.22 -5.04
C PRO A 116 -10.97 8.82 -6.30
N GLU A 117 -11.25 9.49 -7.39
CA GLU A 117 -10.48 9.36 -8.63
C GLU A 117 -9.41 10.44 -8.69
N PHE A 118 -8.15 10.03 -8.70
CA PHE A 118 -7.00 10.89 -8.92
C PHE A 118 -6.59 10.89 -10.39
N TYR A 119 -6.20 12.04 -10.91
CA TYR A 119 -5.89 12.20 -12.33
C TYR A 119 -4.76 11.29 -12.79
N THR A 120 -3.61 11.32 -12.12
CA THR A 120 -2.43 10.56 -12.54
C THR A 120 -2.70 9.07 -12.55
N PHE A 121 -3.25 8.54 -11.48
CA PHE A 121 -3.49 7.10 -11.37
C PHE A 121 -4.69 6.65 -12.20
N HIS A 122 -5.86 7.29 -12.07
CA HIS A 122 -7.09 6.79 -12.68
C HIS A 122 -7.28 7.17 -14.14
N LYS A 123 -6.76 8.35 -14.58
CA LYS A 123 -6.97 8.85 -15.95
C LYS A 123 -5.76 8.67 -16.86
N VAL A 124 -4.55 8.53 -16.31
CA VAL A 124 -3.34 8.35 -17.12
C VAL A 124 -2.84 6.92 -17.07
N LEU A 125 -2.67 6.38 -15.85
CA LEU A 125 -2.06 5.06 -15.66
C LEU A 125 -3.06 3.90 -15.82
N SER A 126 -4.29 4.05 -15.35
CA SER A 126 -5.31 2.99 -15.35
C SER A 126 -6.27 3.04 -16.53
N ASP A 127 -5.96 3.82 -17.58
CA ASP A 127 -6.82 4.09 -18.72
C ASP A 127 -7.19 2.81 -19.52
N THR A 128 -6.28 1.87 -19.62
CA THR A 128 -6.41 0.64 -20.45
C THR A 128 -6.74 -0.61 -19.65
N ALA A 129 -6.05 -0.86 -18.53
CA ALA A 129 -6.20 -2.10 -17.73
C ALA A 129 -7.17 -1.95 -16.56
N GLY A 130 -7.83 -0.80 -16.45
CA GLY A 130 -8.72 -0.52 -15.34
C GLY A 130 -7.99 -0.31 -14.01
N THR A 131 -8.75 -0.26 -12.93
CA THR A 131 -8.25 -0.03 -11.57
C THR A 131 -8.24 -1.32 -10.77
N THR A 132 -7.29 -1.43 -9.82
CA THR A 132 -7.31 -2.53 -8.85
C THR A 132 -8.59 -2.48 -7.99
N ILE A 133 -8.96 -3.60 -7.36
CA ILE A 133 -10.05 -3.62 -6.38
C ILE A 133 -9.81 -2.58 -5.27
N GLY A 134 -8.54 -2.41 -4.86
CA GLY A 134 -8.15 -1.47 -3.83
C GLY A 134 -8.46 -0.01 -4.16
N THR A 135 -8.29 0.41 -5.42
CA THR A 135 -8.39 1.79 -5.89
C THR A 135 -9.70 2.13 -6.60
N SER A 136 -10.52 1.14 -6.97
CA SER A 136 -11.76 1.35 -7.73
C SER A 136 -12.82 2.13 -6.94
N PRO A 137 -13.50 3.10 -7.56
CA PRO A 137 -14.73 3.70 -7.06
C PRO A 137 -15.83 2.65 -6.83
N TYR A 138 -16.82 3.00 -6.02
CA TYR A 138 -17.95 2.11 -5.73
C TYR A 138 -18.82 1.91 -6.99
N SER A 139 -19.05 0.65 -7.36
CA SER A 139 -19.83 0.25 -8.53
C SER A 139 -20.27 -1.21 -8.39
N ASP A 140 -21.19 -1.65 -9.26
CA ASP A 140 -21.60 -3.05 -9.29
C ASP A 140 -20.46 -3.96 -9.79
N SER A 141 -19.62 -3.48 -10.70
CA SER A 141 -18.38 -4.16 -11.10
C SER A 141 -17.43 -4.37 -9.91
N LEU A 142 -17.23 -3.35 -9.07
CA LEU A 142 -16.44 -3.52 -7.84
C LEU A 142 -17.03 -4.59 -6.91
N LYS A 143 -18.35 -4.65 -6.75
CA LYS A 143 -19.01 -5.68 -5.91
C LYS A 143 -18.73 -7.08 -6.43
N ARG A 144 -18.86 -7.31 -7.77
CA ARG A 144 -18.55 -8.60 -8.39
C ARG A 144 -17.08 -8.99 -8.18
N ARG A 145 -16.14 -8.06 -8.47
CA ARG A 145 -14.70 -8.29 -8.28
C ARG A 145 -14.35 -8.60 -6.83
N ARG A 146 -14.91 -7.86 -5.87
CA ARG A 146 -14.71 -8.13 -4.43
C ARG A 146 -15.28 -9.48 -4.02
N LYS A 147 -16.42 -9.91 -4.57
CA LYS A 147 -16.98 -11.24 -4.32
C LYS A 147 -16.03 -12.32 -4.81
N GLY A 148 -15.51 -12.20 -6.04
CA GLY A 148 -14.51 -13.14 -6.60
C GLY A 148 -13.24 -13.19 -5.77
N ALA A 149 -12.65 -12.03 -5.41
CA ALA A 149 -11.48 -11.97 -4.56
C ALA A 149 -11.73 -12.54 -3.15
N ALA A 150 -12.90 -12.28 -2.55
CA ALA A 150 -13.24 -12.82 -1.24
C ALA A 150 -13.39 -14.35 -1.26
N SER A 151 -13.91 -14.92 -2.33
CA SER A 151 -13.93 -16.38 -2.53
C SER A 151 -12.54 -16.98 -2.55
N ALA A 152 -11.60 -16.33 -3.25
CA ALA A 152 -10.22 -16.79 -3.37
C ALA A 152 -9.36 -16.57 -2.11
N LEU A 153 -9.77 -15.68 -1.20
CA LEU A 153 -8.99 -15.25 -0.04
C LEU A 153 -9.68 -15.55 1.30
N ASN A 154 -10.73 -16.34 1.29
CA ASN A 154 -11.37 -16.83 2.51
C ASN A 154 -10.51 -17.92 3.20
N ARG A 155 -10.85 -18.27 4.43
CA ARG A 155 -10.07 -19.23 5.22
C ARG A 155 -9.89 -20.60 4.54
N PRO A 156 -10.93 -21.25 3.98
CA PRO A 156 -10.75 -22.51 3.24
C PRO A 156 -9.81 -22.40 2.05
N SER A 157 -9.91 -21.33 1.27
CA SER A 157 -9.04 -21.13 0.09
C SER A 157 -7.59 -20.86 0.51
N VAL A 158 -7.36 -20.05 1.55
CA VAL A 158 -6.00 -19.78 2.06
C VAL A 158 -5.35 -21.08 2.58
N ALA A 159 -6.12 -22.00 3.15
CA ALA A 159 -5.60 -23.31 3.57
C ALA A 159 -5.06 -24.14 2.39
N THR A 160 -5.61 -23.98 1.18
CA THR A 160 -5.11 -24.67 -0.02
C THR A 160 -3.84 -24.04 -0.61
N TYR A 161 -3.41 -22.89 -0.11
CA TYR A 161 -2.19 -22.20 -0.58
C TYR A 161 -0.96 -22.49 0.29
N VAL A 162 -1.09 -23.33 1.31
CA VAL A 162 -0.02 -23.62 2.28
C VAL A 162 1.19 -24.21 1.60
N ASP A 163 1.00 -25.15 0.67
CA ASP A 163 2.10 -25.77 -0.10
C ASP A 163 2.90 -24.72 -0.90
N HIS A 164 2.21 -23.73 -1.46
CA HIS A 164 2.89 -22.62 -2.16
C HIS A 164 3.66 -21.73 -1.20
N LEU A 165 3.12 -21.47 -0.01
CA LEU A 165 3.84 -20.75 1.05
C LEU A 165 5.07 -21.52 1.53
N ASP A 166 4.95 -22.84 1.64
CA ASP A 166 6.07 -23.72 2.00
C ASP A 166 7.22 -23.56 1.01
N ILE A 167 6.94 -23.79 -0.27
CA ILE A 167 7.95 -23.74 -1.34
C ILE A 167 8.63 -22.36 -1.37
N GLU A 168 7.86 -21.28 -1.35
CA GLU A 168 8.41 -19.93 -1.49
C GLU A 168 9.22 -19.49 -0.27
N THR A 169 8.79 -19.85 0.94
CA THR A 169 9.54 -19.53 2.16
C THR A 169 10.79 -20.40 2.30
N ARG A 170 10.77 -21.66 1.88
CA ARG A 170 11.97 -22.53 1.80
C ARG A 170 13.01 -21.95 0.84
N ASP A 171 12.59 -21.54 -0.36
CA ASP A 171 13.50 -20.94 -1.33
C ASP A 171 14.06 -19.60 -0.81
N PHE A 172 13.27 -18.78 -0.14
CA PHE A 172 13.77 -17.56 0.49
C PHE A 172 14.87 -17.85 1.53
N ILE A 173 14.67 -18.82 2.42
CA ILE A 173 15.69 -19.24 3.38
C ILE A 173 16.95 -19.78 2.69
N LYS A 174 16.76 -20.57 1.61
CA LYS A 174 17.84 -21.11 0.78
C LYS A 174 18.64 -20.00 0.08
N GLU A 175 17.96 -19.00 -0.46
CA GLU A 175 18.60 -17.83 -1.10
C GLU A 175 19.43 -17.03 -0.09
N LEU A 176 18.89 -16.71 1.09
CA LEU A 176 19.64 -16.03 2.16
C LEU A 176 20.88 -16.82 2.56
N CYS A 177 20.77 -18.15 2.70
CA CYS A 177 21.89 -19.01 3.03
C CYS A 177 22.97 -19.02 1.92
N ASN A 178 22.55 -19.18 0.67
CA ASN A 178 23.45 -19.31 -0.48
C ASN A 178 24.17 -17.99 -0.82
N TYR A 179 23.40 -16.89 -0.98
CA TYR A 179 23.98 -15.57 -1.29
C TYR A 179 24.80 -15.00 -0.13
N GLY A 180 24.48 -15.39 1.11
CA GLY A 180 25.24 -15.02 2.29
C GLY A 180 26.39 -15.98 2.62
N GLU A 181 26.65 -17.02 1.81
CA GLU A 181 27.63 -18.07 2.10
C GLU A 181 27.54 -18.57 3.55
N ALA A 182 26.34 -18.87 3.99
CA ALA A 182 26.04 -19.30 5.35
C ALA A 182 26.54 -18.32 6.43
N GLY A 183 26.39 -17.03 6.22
CA GLY A 183 26.72 -15.96 7.15
C GLY A 183 28.12 -15.35 7.01
N LYS A 184 28.86 -15.69 5.96
CA LYS A 184 30.18 -15.11 5.70
C LYS A 184 30.12 -13.79 4.94
N ILE A 185 29.09 -13.62 4.11
CA ILE A 185 28.90 -12.45 3.25
C ILE A 185 27.63 -11.72 3.67
N PRO A 186 27.67 -10.38 3.85
CA PRO A 186 26.49 -9.59 4.12
C PRO A 186 25.60 -9.48 2.88
N VAL A 187 24.31 -9.69 3.04
CA VAL A 187 23.30 -9.78 1.97
C VAL A 187 22.30 -8.63 2.07
N ASP A 188 21.97 -8.01 0.93
CA ASP A 188 20.75 -7.21 0.81
C ASP A 188 19.55 -8.16 0.63
N PRO A 189 18.63 -8.27 1.61
CA PRO A 189 17.55 -9.24 1.53
C PRO A 189 16.44 -8.83 0.55
N MET A 190 16.42 -7.58 0.09
CA MET A 190 15.30 -7.01 -0.68
C MET A 190 14.97 -7.80 -1.96
N PRO A 191 15.92 -8.15 -2.85
CA PRO A 191 15.58 -8.89 -4.07
C PRO A 191 14.96 -10.27 -3.78
N MET A 192 15.40 -10.94 -2.72
CA MET A 192 14.89 -12.25 -2.32
C MET A 192 13.47 -12.15 -1.76
N ILE A 193 13.18 -11.10 -0.96
CA ILE A 193 11.83 -10.84 -0.46
C ILE A 193 10.90 -10.49 -1.62
N GLN A 194 11.35 -9.69 -2.58
CA GLN A 194 10.58 -9.35 -3.77
C GLN A 194 10.29 -10.59 -4.63
N ARG A 195 11.29 -11.48 -4.80
CA ARG A 195 11.10 -12.74 -5.54
C ARG A 195 10.07 -13.64 -4.84
N LEU A 196 10.16 -13.80 -3.52
CA LEU A 196 9.19 -14.57 -2.74
C LEU A 196 7.77 -14.04 -2.97
N SER A 197 7.55 -12.75 -2.72
CA SER A 197 6.24 -12.11 -2.81
C SER A 197 5.67 -12.14 -4.24
N LEU A 198 6.52 -11.88 -5.23
CA LEU A 198 6.11 -11.88 -6.64
C LEU A 198 5.82 -13.29 -7.14
N SER A 199 6.68 -14.27 -6.82
CA SER A 199 6.48 -15.67 -7.21
C SER A 199 5.19 -16.23 -6.62
N LEU A 200 4.89 -15.95 -5.35
CA LEU A 200 3.63 -16.32 -4.73
C LEU A 200 2.44 -15.69 -5.46
N ALA A 201 2.49 -14.39 -5.74
CA ALA A 201 1.43 -13.70 -6.47
C ALA A 201 1.20 -14.27 -7.87
N LEU A 202 2.25 -14.59 -8.62
CA LEU A 202 2.17 -15.19 -9.94
C LEU A 202 1.64 -16.64 -9.90
N THR A 203 2.09 -17.42 -8.91
CA THR A 203 1.63 -18.80 -8.72
C THR A 203 0.14 -18.82 -8.40
N LEU A 204 -0.31 -18.02 -7.46
CA LEU A 204 -1.72 -17.97 -7.05
C LEU A 204 -2.64 -17.45 -8.16
N ASN A 205 -2.17 -16.51 -8.99
CA ASN A 205 -3.02 -15.93 -10.03
C ASN A 205 -2.96 -16.66 -11.36
N TRP A 206 -1.76 -17.02 -11.83
CA TRP A 206 -1.55 -17.58 -13.17
C TRP A 206 -0.96 -18.99 -13.18
N GLY A 207 -0.69 -19.60 -12.02
CA GLY A 207 -0.04 -20.91 -11.94
C GLY A 207 1.40 -20.91 -12.44
N ILE A 208 2.09 -19.77 -12.39
CA ILE A 208 3.48 -19.59 -12.83
C ILE A 208 4.35 -19.25 -11.63
N ARG A 209 5.49 -19.91 -11.51
CA ARG A 209 6.44 -19.71 -10.44
C ARG A 209 7.74 -19.09 -10.94
N LEU A 210 8.25 -18.08 -10.26
CA LEU A 210 9.59 -17.52 -10.47
C LEU A 210 10.61 -18.30 -9.66
N LYS A 211 11.68 -18.75 -10.35
CA LYS A 211 12.73 -19.55 -9.72
C LYS A 211 13.96 -18.74 -9.30
N SER A 212 14.13 -17.55 -9.87
CA SER A 212 15.32 -16.72 -9.64
C SER A 212 14.97 -15.23 -9.68
N GLN A 213 15.70 -14.44 -8.91
CA GLN A 213 15.70 -12.98 -8.99
C GLN A 213 16.44 -12.45 -10.23
N GLU A 214 17.08 -13.32 -11.00
CA GLU A 214 17.78 -12.99 -12.27
C GLU A 214 16.85 -13.13 -13.48
N ASP A 215 15.61 -13.57 -13.28
CA ASP A 215 14.58 -13.70 -14.32
C ASP A 215 14.21 -12.31 -14.88
N ASP A 216 14.15 -12.19 -16.21
CA ASP A 216 13.78 -10.94 -16.87
C ASP A 216 12.37 -10.47 -16.47
N LEU A 217 11.44 -11.41 -16.30
CA LEU A 217 10.08 -11.11 -15.86
C LEU A 217 10.05 -10.56 -14.43
N PHE A 218 10.91 -11.09 -13.54
CA PHE A 218 11.07 -10.56 -12.18
C PHE A 218 11.54 -9.10 -12.22
N ASN A 219 12.58 -8.81 -12.97
CA ASN A 219 13.15 -7.46 -13.08
C ASN A 219 12.14 -6.48 -13.70
N GLU A 220 11.40 -6.90 -14.73
CA GLU A 220 10.41 -6.08 -15.39
C GLU A 220 9.25 -5.73 -14.45
N ILE A 221 8.65 -6.72 -13.80
CA ILE A 221 7.48 -6.50 -12.93
C ILE A 221 7.86 -5.69 -11.69
N THR A 222 8.97 -6.02 -11.03
CA THR A 222 9.39 -5.29 -9.82
C THR A 222 9.66 -3.82 -10.10
N HIS A 223 10.35 -3.51 -11.20
CA HIS A 223 10.60 -2.14 -11.60
C HIS A 223 9.31 -1.37 -11.93
N VAL A 224 8.43 -1.97 -12.73
CA VAL A 224 7.18 -1.31 -13.15
C VAL A 224 6.25 -1.08 -11.97
N GLU A 225 6.06 -2.07 -11.10
CA GLU A 225 5.17 -1.95 -9.94
C GLU A 225 5.72 -0.95 -8.90
N GLU A 226 7.04 -0.87 -8.68
CA GLU A 226 7.65 0.16 -7.83
C GLU A 226 7.32 1.57 -8.33
N GLU A 227 7.47 1.82 -9.62
CA GLU A 227 7.13 3.12 -10.23
C GLU A 227 5.61 3.40 -10.19
N ILE A 228 4.79 2.39 -10.43
CA ILE A 228 3.32 2.50 -10.32
C ILE A 228 2.89 2.82 -8.88
N SER A 229 3.56 2.24 -7.90
CA SER A 229 3.30 2.50 -6.47
C SER A 229 3.48 3.99 -6.14
N ARG A 230 4.50 4.64 -6.71
CA ARG A 230 4.72 6.10 -6.58
C ARG A 230 3.57 6.91 -7.18
N PHE A 231 2.99 6.49 -8.30
CA PHE A 231 1.83 7.18 -8.91
C PHE A 231 0.52 6.98 -8.13
N ARG A 232 0.44 6.02 -7.23
CA ARG A 232 -0.68 5.84 -6.30
C ARG A 232 -0.57 6.70 -5.04
N SER A 233 0.56 7.35 -4.82
CA SER A 233 0.76 8.23 -3.68
C SER A 233 -0.25 9.37 -3.67
N THR A 234 -0.76 9.68 -2.48
CA THR A 234 -1.70 10.79 -2.26
C THR A 234 -1.01 12.13 -2.03
N THR A 235 0.32 12.15 -1.96
CA THR A 235 1.11 13.35 -1.64
C THR A 235 2.18 13.65 -2.68
N GLY A 236 2.56 12.66 -3.50
CA GLY A 236 3.63 12.80 -4.50
C GLY A 236 3.19 13.37 -5.87
N ASN A 237 1.88 13.45 -6.15
CA ASN A 237 1.37 13.78 -7.48
C ASN A 237 0.62 15.12 -7.50
N LEU A 238 1.33 16.23 -7.62
CA LEU A 238 0.76 17.59 -7.54
C LEU A 238 -0.35 17.85 -8.57
N GLN A 239 -0.27 17.27 -9.76
CA GLN A 239 -1.28 17.44 -10.81
C GLN A 239 -2.64 16.81 -10.46
N ASP A 240 -2.69 15.95 -9.44
CA ASP A 240 -3.95 15.41 -8.93
C ASP A 240 -4.79 16.48 -8.24
N TYR A 241 -4.13 17.46 -7.62
CA TYR A 241 -4.73 18.54 -6.83
C TYR A 241 -4.72 19.91 -7.51
N ILE A 242 -3.80 20.13 -8.46
CA ILE A 242 -3.63 21.39 -9.18
C ILE A 242 -3.86 21.15 -10.68
N PRO A 243 -5.09 21.30 -11.17
CA PRO A 243 -5.44 21.00 -12.57
C PRO A 243 -4.63 21.79 -13.61
N LEU A 244 -4.16 22.98 -13.26
CA LEU A 244 -3.34 23.81 -14.15
C LEU A 244 -2.04 23.10 -14.58
N LEU A 245 -1.46 22.25 -13.72
CA LEU A 245 -0.25 21.50 -14.04
C LEU A 245 -0.47 20.44 -15.12
N ARG A 246 -1.72 20.03 -15.38
CA ARG A 246 -2.09 19.07 -16.45
C ARG A 246 -1.96 19.68 -17.85
N LEU A 247 -1.99 21.00 -17.95
CA LEU A 247 -1.89 21.75 -19.21
C LEU A 247 -0.45 21.88 -19.71
N ASN A 248 0.55 21.51 -18.91
CA ASN A 248 1.95 21.53 -19.31
C ASN A 248 2.20 20.53 -20.44
N PRO A 249 2.58 20.96 -21.66
CA PRO A 249 2.84 20.07 -22.80
C PRO A 249 4.06 19.16 -22.55
N LEU A 250 4.98 19.57 -21.68
CA LEU A 250 6.15 18.79 -21.25
C LEU A 250 5.91 18.05 -19.93
N ASN A 251 4.70 17.51 -19.75
CA ASN A 251 4.34 16.79 -18.52
C ASN A 251 5.06 15.45 -18.44
N LEU A 252 6.31 15.48 -17.94
CA LEU A 252 7.17 14.31 -17.78
C LEU A 252 6.55 13.24 -16.87
N GLN A 253 5.81 13.65 -15.84
CA GLN A 253 5.15 12.73 -14.92
C GLN A 253 4.06 11.91 -15.62
N SER A 254 3.21 12.55 -16.41
CA SER A 254 2.20 11.83 -17.20
C SER A 254 2.82 10.98 -18.32
N SER A 255 3.94 11.41 -18.91
CA SER A 255 4.67 10.62 -19.90
C SER A 255 5.26 9.35 -19.27
N LYS A 256 5.89 9.48 -18.10
CA LYS A 256 6.42 8.33 -17.34
C LYS A 256 5.29 7.38 -16.92
N ALA A 257 4.16 7.91 -16.43
CA ALA A 257 3.01 7.09 -16.06
C ALA A 257 2.46 6.28 -17.24
N ARG A 258 2.37 6.87 -18.45
CA ARG A 258 1.99 6.13 -19.68
C ARG A 258 2.98 5.05 -20.03
N SER A 259 4.28 5.34 -19.98
CA SER A 259 5.32 4.32 -20.23
C SER A 259 5.21 3.12 -19.29
N MET A 260 5.00 3.37 -17.99
CA MET A 260 4.81 2.29 -17.00
C MET A 260 3.51 1.51 -17.25
N ARG A 261 2.43 2.20 -17.62
CA ARG A 261 1.18 1.56 -18.05
C ARG A 261 1.41 0.59 -19.21
N ASP A 262 2.04 1.08 -20.29
CA ASP A 262 2.23 0.28 -21.50
C ASP A 262 3.08 -0.97 -21.24
N ARG A 263 4.11 -0.86 -20.41
CA ARG A 263 4.94 -1.99 -19.95
C ARG A 263 4.12 -2.97 -19.11
N ARG A 264 3.32 -2.46 -18.16
CA ARG A 264 2.42 -3.28 -17.32
C ARG A 264 1.42 -4.04 -18.18
N ASP A 265 0.75 -3.38 -19.11
CA ASP A 265 -0.27 -3.97 -19.95
C ASP A 265 0.34 -5.07 -20.85
N LYS A 266 1.61 -4.92 -21.26
CA LYS A 266 2.33 -5.93 -22.01
C LYS A 266 2.53 -7.20 -21.19
N TYR A 267 3.17 -7.12 -20.01
CA TYR A 267 3.41 -8.35 -19.23
C TYR A 267 2.11 -8.99 -18.72
N LEU A 268 1.08 -8.21 -18.37
CA LEU A 268 -0.23 -8.76 -18.01
C LEU A 268 -0.88 -9.49 -19.19
N GLY A 269 -0.80 -8.91 -20.41
CA GLY A 269 -1.29 -9.54 -21.62
C GLY A 269 -0.57 -10.87 -21.93
N ASP A 270 0.75 -10.91 -21.74
CA ASP A 270 1.55 -12.12 -21.92
C ASP A 270 1.20 -13.21 -20.88
N LEU A 271 1.04 -12.82 -19.61
CA LEU A 271 0.62 -13.75 -18.53
C LEU A 271 -0.79 -14.32 -18.78
N ASN A 272 -1.75 -13.48 -19.17
CA ASN A 272 -3.12 -13.91 -19.45
C ASN A 272 -3.16 -14.84 -20.67
N ARG A 273 -2.51 -14.49 -21.78
CA ARG A 273 -2.43 -15.32 -22.99
C ARG A 273 -1.82 -16.69 -22.70
N GLY A 274 -0.69 -16.70 -21.94
CA GLY A 274 -0.08 -17.97 -21.56
C GLY A 274 -0.96 -18.83 -20.64
N LEU A 275 -1.82 -18.22 -19.82
CA LEU A 275 -2.81 -18.96 -19.04
C LEU A 275 -3.92 -19.53 -19.94
N ASP A 276 -4.47 -18.75 -20.86
CA ASP A 276 -5.50 -19.18 -21.80
C ASP A 276 -5.03 -20.36 -22.66
N GLU A 277 -3.77 -20.32 -23.13
CA GLU A 277 -3.15 -21.43 -23.86
C GLU A 277 -3.03 -22.69 -23.01
N ARG A 278 -2.62 -22.58 -21.73
CA ARG A 278 -2.55 -23.73 -20.81
C ARG A 278 -3.93 -24.29 -20.48
N ILE A 279 -4.96 -23.44 -20.34
CA ILE A 279 -6.33 -23.90 -20.14
C ILE A 279 -6.83 -24.65 -21.37
N ALA A 280 -6.60 -24.11 -22.57
CA ALA A 280 -7.02 -24.76 -23.84
C ALA A 280 -6.35 -26.12 -24.04
N ASN A 281 -5.08 -26.26 -23.62
CA ASN A 281 -4.31 -27.51 -23.71
C ASN A 281 -4.51 -28.47 -22.52
N GLY A 282 -5.28 -28.08 -21.49
CA GLY A 282 -5.49 -28.89 -20.27
C GLY A 282 -4.24 -29.03 -19.39
N THR A 283 -3.25 -28.15 -19.54
CA THR A 283 -1.96 -28.16 -18.81
C THR A 283 -1.85 -27.08 -17.74
N HIS A 284 -2.92 -26.33 -17.49
CA HIS A 284 -2.93 -25.31 -16.46
C HIS A 284 -2.84 -25.92 -15.06
N LYS A 285 -2.13 -25.25 -14.16
CA LYS A 285 -2.17 -25.54 -12.73
C LYS A 285 -3.36 -24.84 -12.09
N PRO A 286 -3.93 -25.38 -11.01
CA PRO A 286 -4.98 -24.69 -10.25
C PRO A 286 -4.50 -23.29 -9.85
N CYS A 287 -5.27 -22.26 -10.21
CA CYS A 287 -4.98 -20.88 -9.85
C CYS A 287 -6.27 -20.05 -9.86
N ILE A 288 -6.22 -18.87 -9.23
CA ILE A 288 -7.40 -18.02 -9.05
C ILE A 288 -8.04 -17.65 -10.38
N GLN A 289 -7.24 -17.24 -11.38
CA GLN A 289 -7.78 -16.89 -12.69
C GLN A 289 -8.41 -18.08 -13.42
N ALA A 290 -7.73 -19.23 -13.45
CA ALA A 290 -8.29 -20.42 -14.08
C ALA A 290 -9.62 -20.82 -13.43
N ASN A 291 -9.70 -20.79 -12.10
CA ASN A 291 -10.93 -21.11 -11.38
C ASN A 291 -12.07 -20.14 -11.74
N VAL A 292 -11.77 -18.83 -11.84
CA VAL A 292 -12.78 -17.82 -12.19
C VAL A 292 -13.17 -17.87 -13.66
N ILE A 293 -12.23 -18.15 -14.58
CA ILE A 293 -12.52 -18.31 -16.02
C ILE A 293 -13.42 -19.52 -16.26
N MET A 294 -13.18 -20.62 -15.53
CA MET A 294 -13.96 -21.85 -15.65
C MET A 294 -15.31 -21.80 -14.91
N ASP A 295 -15.47 -20.88 -13.96
CA ASP A 295 -16.73 -20.68 -13.23
C ASP A 295 -17.74 -19.90 -14.08
N LYS A 296 -18.64 -20.65 -14.73
CA LYS A 296 -19.72 -20.06 -15.57
C LYS A 296 -20.71 -19.18 -14.79
N GLU A 297 -20.74 -19.28 -13.45
CA GLU A 297 -21.61 -18.45 -12.60
C GLU A 297 -20.97 -17.11 -12.22
N ALA A 298 -19.65 -17.01 -12.25
CA ALA A 298 -18.91 -15.81 -11.82
C ALA A 298 -19.26 -14.55 -12.63
N LYS A 299 -19.64 -14.70 -13.91
CA LYS A 299 -20.04 -13.60 -14.82
C LYS A 299 -19.10 -12.40 -14.80
N LEU A 300 -17.81 -12.63 -14.61
CA LEU A 300 -16.79 -11.59 -14.69
C LEU A 300 -16.32 -11.43 -16.13
N ASN A 301 -16.18 -10.20 -16.58
CA ASN A 301 -15.56 -9.91 -17.86
C ASN A 301 -14.04 -9.87 -17.74
N GLN A 302 -13.31 -9.78 -18.87
CA GLN A 302 -11.85 -9.81 -18.91
C GLN A 302 -11.20 -8.67 -18.09
N ASP A 303 -11.80 -7.46 -18.12
CA ASP A 303 -11.29 -6.33 -17.34
C ASP A 303 -11.44 -6.57 -15.83
N GLU A 304 -12.53 -7.20 -15.42
CA GLU A 304 -12.78 -7.56 -14.02
C GLU A 304 -11.81 -8.64 -13.52
N LEU A 305 -11.49 -9.63 -14.37
CA LEU A 305 -10.48 -10.64 -14.11
C LEU A 305 -9.08 -10.01 -13.98
N THR A 306 -8.70 -9.21 -14.96
CA THR A 306 -7.42 -8.47 -14.95
C THR A 306 -7.29 -7.59 -13.71
N SER A 307 -8.37 -6.93 -13.29
CA SER A 307 -8.39 -6.12 -12.07
C SER A 307 -8.18 -6.94 -10.79
N ILE A 308 -8.72 -8.15 -10.71
CA ILE A 308 -8.49 -9.06 -9.57
C ILE A 308 -7.01 -9.44 -9.53
N SER A 309 -6.45 -9.90 -10.63
CA SER A 309 -5.06 -10.34 -10.71
C SER A 309 -4.06 -9.21 -10.45
N LEU A 310 -4.31 -8.05 -11.03
CA LEU A 310 -3.51 -6.84 -10.76
C LEU A 310 -3.56 -6.45 -9.28
N THR A 311 -4.71 -6.64 -8.62
CA THR A 311 -4.83 -6.37 -7.17
C THR A 311 -3.98 -7.34 -6.35
N MET A 312 -4.00 -8.60 -6.70
CA MET A 312 -3.22 -9.64 -5.99
C MET A 312 -1.71 -9.42 -6.20
N LEU A 313 -1.31 -9.12 -7.44
CA LEU A 313 0.10 -8.87 -7.78
C LEU A 313 0.63 -7.63 -7.04
N SER A 314 0.02 -6.47 -7.26
CA SER A 314 0.48 -5.22 -6.65
C SER A 314 0.33 -5.21 -5.12
N GLY A 315 -0.76 -5.78 -4.59
CA GLY A 315 -1.02 -5.80 -3.15
C GLY A 315 -0.07 -6.73 -2.40
N GLY A 316 0.25 -7.89 -2.97
CA GLY A 316 1.20 -8.83 -2.38
C GLY A 316 2.64 -8.32 -2.47
N LEU A 317 3.07 -7.91 -3.67
CA LEU A 317 4.45 -7.47 -3.88
C LEU A 317 4.83 -6.28 -2.99
N ASP A 318 4.08 -5.16 -3.04
CA ASP A 318 4.48 -3.93 -2.35
C ASP A 318 4.46 -4.07 -0.82
N THR A 319 3.38 -4.66 -0.27
CA THR A 319 3.13 -4.58 1.17
C THR A 319 3.89 -5.64 1.96
N ILE A 320 3.94 -6.89 1.49
CA ILE A 320 4.69 -7.96 2.14
C ILE A 320 6.19 -7.68 2.06
N THR A 321 6.69 -7.31 0.88
CA THR A 321 8.10 -6.95 0.70
C THR A 321 8.53 -5.87 1.70
N THR A 322 7.75 -4.80 1.80
CA THR A 322 8.05 -3.69 2.72
C THR A 322 7.99 -4.13 4.18
N GLN A 323 6.97 -4.92 4.54
CA GLN A 323 6.79 -5.40 5.92
C GLN A 323 7.94 -6.31 6.36
N VAL A 324 8.34 -7.26 5.51
CA VAL A 324 9.44 -8.19 5.81
C VAL A 324 10.79 -7.45 5.86
N ALA A 325 11.01 -6.51 4.94
CA ALA A 325 12.24 -5.72 4.93
C ALA A 325 12.40 -4.90 6.22
N TRP A 326 11.35 -4.25 6.71
CA TRP A 326 11.37 -3.57 8.02
C TRP A 326 11.65 -4.54 9.18
N SER A 327 11.02 -5.70 9.16
CA SER A 327 11.16 -6.67 10.25
C SER A 327 12.57 -7.24 10.33
N ILE A 328 13.18 -7.56 9.18
CA ILE A 328 14.59 -8.01 9.14
C ILE A 328 15.53 -6.89 9.62
N ALA A 329 15.32 -5.64 9.19
CA ALA A 329 16.09 -4.49 9.66
C ALA A 329 16.01 -4.33 11.18
N TYR A 330 14.83 -4.53 11.74
CA TYR A 330 14.60 -4.46 13.18
C TYR A 330 15.25 -5.63 13.92
N PHE A 331 15.03 -6.85 13.46
CA PHE A 331 15.60 -8.06 14.08
C PHE A 331 17.13 -8.01 14.10
N ALA A 332 17.77 -7.54 13.03
CA ALA A 332 19.22 -7.40 12.96
C ALA A 332 19.83 -6.51 14.06
N GLN A 333 19.03 -5.63 14.67
CA GLN A 333 19.44 -4.72 15.73
C GLN A 333 18.95 -5.13 17.12
N HIS A 334 18.01 -6.09 17.18
CA HIS A 334 17.34 -6.54 18.40
C HIS A 334 17.51 -8.04 18.62
N PRO A 335 18.73 -8.51 19.02
CA PRO A 335 18.98 -9.93 19.25
C PRO A 335 18.10 -10.51 20.37
N GLU A 336 17.67 -9.70 21.33
CA GLU A 336 16.76 -10.12 22.41
C GLU A 336 15.40 -10.58 21.88
N ILE A 337 14.87 -9.94 20.82
CA ILE A 337 13.63 -10.36 20.17
C ILE A 337 13.83 -11.69 19.44
N GLN A 338 14.98 -11.86 18.77
CA GLN A 338 15.29 -13.10 18.07
C GLN A 338 15.42 -14.28 19.03
N GLU A 339 16.13 -14.11 20.14
CA GLU A 339 16.34 -15.18 21.13
C GLU A 339 15.02 -15.53 21.83
N LYS A 340 14.19 -14.54 22.14
CA LYS A 340 12.86 -14.79 22.69
C LYS A 340 11.97 -15.54 21.70
N ALA A 341 11.94 -15.11 20.44
CA ALA A 341 11.19 -15.81 19.39
C ALA A 341 11.67 -17.25 19.24
N LYS A 342 12.99 -17.48 19.23
CA LYS A 342 13.58 -18.82 19.16
C LYS A 342 13.15 -19.68 20.34
N ALA A 343 13.22 -19.19 21.56
CA ALA A 343 12.79 -19.93 22.75
C ALA A 343 11.29 -20.28 22.73
N GLU A 344 10.45 -19.41 22.17
CA GLU A 344 9.02 -19.69 22.03
C GLU A 344 8.74 -20.71 20.92
N ILE A 345 9.50 -20.67 19.81
CA ILE A 345 9.41 -21.66 18.72
C ILE A 345 9.84 -23.03 19.20
N GLU A 346 10.89 -23.14 20.01
CA GLU A 346 11.41 -24.41 20.56
C GLU A 346 10.42 -25.16 21.45
N LYS A 347 9.36 -24.53 21.92
CA LYS A 347 8.27 -25.23 22.61
C LYS A 347 7.43 -26.14 21.68
N PHE A 348 7.52 -25.93 20.37
CA PHE A 348 6.74 -26.65 19.36
C PHE A 348 7.60 -27.47 18.41
N TYR A 349 8.83 -27.02 18.13
CA TYR A 349 9.76 -27.59 17.16
C TYR A 349 11.10 -27.85 17.79
N ALA A 350 11.67 -29.03 17.54
CA ALA A 350 13.00 -29.37 18.03
C ALA A 350 14.06 -28.44 17.40
N THR A 351 15.18 -28.24 18.11
CA THR A 351 16.28 -27.34 17.68
C THR A 351 16.84 -27.71 16.30
N ASN A 352 16.78 -29.00 15.92
CA ASN A 352 17.22 -29.50 14.61
C ASN A 352 16.16 -29.46 13.52
N GLN A 353 15.00 -28.81 13.75
CA GLN A 353 13.92 -28.62 12.78
C GLN A 353 13.82 -27.14 12.36
N PRO A 354 14.77 -26.61 11.56
CA PRO A 354 14.81 -25.19 11.22
C PRO A 354 13.61 -24.72 10.38
N MET A 355 13.03 -25.62 9.58
CA MET A 355 11.99 -25.30 8.62
C MET A 355 10.58 -25.34 9.17
N CYS A 356 10.31 -25.46 10.42
CA CYS A 356 8.97 -25.48 11.00
C CYS A 356 7.86 -25.96 10.01
N ASP A 357 6.87 -26.66 10.50
CA ASP A 357 5.82 -27.25 9.70
C ASP A 357 4.95 -26.16 9.03
N GLU A 358 4.73 -26.25 7.74
CA GLU A 358 3.88 -25.35 6.96
C GLU A 358 2.40 -25.42 7.37
N ASP A 359 1.96 -26.59 7.83
CA ASP A 359 0.59 -26.81 8.33
C ASP A 359 0.35 -26.26 9.74
N ASP A 360 1.39 -25.71 10.37
CA ASP A 360 1.25 -25.04 11.65
C ASP A 360 0.20 -23.92 11.59
N ASP A 361 -0.96 -24.14 12.20
CA ASP A 361 -2.06 -23.16 12.21
C ASP A 361 -1.84 -22.06 13.27
N GLN A 362 -0.67 -21.39 13.22
CA GLN A 362 -0.31 -20.26 14.07
C GLN A 362 -0.30 -20.63 15.59
N LYS A 363 0.23 -21.81 15.91
CA LYS A 363 0.30 -22.33 17.30
C LYS A 363 1.19 -21.47 18.19
N CYS A 364 2.30 -20.96 17.66
CA CYS A 364 3.23 -20.11 18.39
C CYS A 364 2.66 -18.69 18.57
N GLN A 365 1.96 -18.46 19.68
CA GLN A 365 1.29 -17.19 19.94
C GLN A 365 2.25 -16.00 20.02
N TYR A 366 3.51 -16.22 20.42
CA TYR A 366 4.50 -15.14 20.41
C TYR A 366 4.84 -14.68 19.00
N ILE A 367 4.93 -15.60 18.04
CA ILE A 367 5.15 -15.23 16.63
C ILE A 367 3.92 -14.53 16.04
N VAL A 368 2.71 -14.96 16.40
CA VAL A 368 1.49 -14.21 16.04
C VAL A 368 1.53 -12.78 16.59
N ALA A 369 1.94 -12.63 17.86
CA ALA A 369 2.10 -11.33 18.50
C ALA A 369 3.20 -10.49 17.84
N LEU A 370 4.32 -11.10 17.46
CA LEU A 370 5.43 -10.46 16.75
C LEU A 370 5.00 -9.95 15.36
N VAL A 371 4.24 -10.74 14.61
CA VAL A 371 3.65 -10.30 13.32
C VAL A 371 2.72 -9.10 13.53
N ARG A 372 1.82 -9.17 14.50
CA ARG A 372 0.88 -8.07 14.77
C ARG A 372 1.58 -6.80 15.23
N GLU A 373 2.63 -6.93 16.04
CA GLU A 373 3.42 -5.79 16.50
C GLU A 373 4.18 -5.14 15.34
N SER A 374 4.79 -5.94 14.47
CA SER A 374 5.49 -5.41 13.30
C SER A 374 4.53 -4.69 12.35
N LEU A 375 3.32 -5.22 12.13
CA LEU A 375 2.26 -4.57 11.35
C LEU A 375 1.79 -3.24 11.99
N ARG A 376 1.68 -3.19 13.31
CA ARG A 376 1.33 -1.97 14.05
C ARG A 376 2.45 -0.94 13.98
N TYR A 377 3.66 -1.35 14.31
CA TYR A 377 4.80 -0.47 14.52
C TYR A 377 5.29 0.15 13.22
N PHE A 378 5.37 -0.60 12.13
CA PHE A 378 5.83 -0.07 10.84
C PHE A 378 4.70 0.57 10.04
N THR A 379 3.49 0.03 10.10
CA THR A 379 2.31 0.53 9.36
C THR A 379 2.66 0.94 7.93
N VAL A 380 3.01 -0.04 7.10
CA VAL A 380 3.60 0.19 5.77
C VAL A 380 2.75 1.06 4.84
N LEU A 381 1.42 1.02 4.96
CA LEU A 381 0.48 1.93 4.30
C LEU A 381 -0.06 2.95 5.31
N ARG A 382 0.74 3.96 5.64
CA ARG A 382 0.48 4.89 6.75
C ARG A 382 -0.82 5.67 6.63
N LEU A 383 -1.18 6.08 5.43
CA LEU A 383 -2.43 6.81 5.16
C LEU A 383 -3.53 5.90 4.63
N ALA A 384 -3.32 4.57 4.67
CA ALA A 384 -4.18 3.60 4.03
C ALA A 384 -4.46 3.98 2.55
N LEU A 385 -5.59 3.55 1.98
CA LEU A 385 -6.04 4.08 0.70
C LEU A 385 -7.22 5.03 0.93
N PRO A 386 -7.24 6.23 0.34
CA PRO A 386 -8.29 7.23 0.51
C PRO A 386 -9.69 6.67 0.28
N ARG A 387 -10.67 7.17 1.04
CA ARG A 387 -12.09 6.87 0.82
C ARG A 387 -12.81 8.09 0.24
N ALA A 388 -13.88 7.85 -0.48
CA ALA A 388 -14.84 8.88 -0.85
C ALA A 388 -16.21 8.50 -0.30
N SER A 389 -16.91 9.45 0.31
CA SER A 389 -18.24 9.22 0.85
C SER A 389 -19.28 9.17 -0.27
N ILE A 390 -20.20 8.18 -0.21
CA ILE A 390 -21.34 8.07 -1.14
C ILE A 390 -22.64 8.58 -0.52
N LYS A 391 -22.61 8.91 0.77
CA LYS A 391 -23.69 9.50 1.57
C LYS A 391 -23.06 10.44 2.59
N ASP A 392 -23.87 11.33 3.15
CA ASP A 392 -23.45 12.16 4.28
C ASP A 392 -23.10 11.29 5.48
N VAL A 393 -22.06 11.69 6.22
CA VAL A 393 -21.61 11.03 7.45
C VAL A 393 -21.63 12.05 8.57
N VAL A 394 -22.31 11.75 9.67
CA VAL A 394 -22.33 12.62 10.85
C VAL A 394 -21.32 12.14 11.88
N TYR A 395 -20.44 13.03 12.32
CA TYR A 395 -19.48 12.78 13.37
C TYR A 395 -19.47 13.94 14.37
N ASN A 396 -19.80 13.66 15.62
CA ASN A 396 -19.87 14.66 16.72
C ASN A 396 -20.63 15.94 16.34
N GLY A 397 -21.79 15.80 15.70
CA GLY A 397 -22.63 16.93 15.26
C GLY A 397 -22.18 17.65 13.99
N VAL A 398 -21.04 17.26 13.41
CA VAL A 398 -20.56 17.78 12.12
C VAL A 398 -21.00 16.84 11.01
N THR A 399 -21.61 17.40 9.96
CA THR A 399 -21.96 16.65 8.75
C THR A 399 -20.79 16.70 7.76
N ILE A 400 -20.23 15.55 7.43
CA ILE A 400 -19.26 15.34 6.33
C ILE A 400 -20.11 15.03 5.08
N PRO A 401 -20.14 15.93 4.08
CA PRO A 401 -21.02 15.77 2.93
C PRO A 401 -20.66 14.58 2.05
N LYS A 402 -21.63 14.05 1.31
CA LYS A 402 -21.41 13.12 0.21
C LYS A 402 -20.37 13.68 -0.77
N GLY A 403 -19.49 12.81 -1.27
CA GLY A 403 -18.39 13.18 -2.18
C GLY A 403 -17.11 13.59 -1.48
N THR A 404 -17.13 13.79 -0.15
CA THR A 404 -15.93 14.16 0.61
C THR A 404 -14.89 13.05 0.58
N VAL A 405 -13.63 13.44 0.35
CA VAL A 405 -12.47 12.55 0.47
C VAL A 405 -12.09 12.44 1.95
N VAL A 406 -11.93 11.21 2.43
CA VAL A 406 -11.59 10.92 3.82
C VAL A 406 -10.33 10.05 3.87
N PHE A 407 -9.31 10.55 4.58
CA PHE A 407 -8.07 9.83 4.84
C PHE A 407 -8.12 9.16 6.21
N LEU A 408 -7.78 7.88 6.25
CA LEU A 408 -7.46 7.18 7.49
C LEU A 408 -5.95 7.28 7.71
N ASN A 409 -5.53 8.03 8.70
CA ASN A 409 -4.15 7.98 9.15
C ASN A 409 -3.97 6.72 10.02
N ALA A 410 -3.75 5.57 9.36
CA ALA A 410 -3.57 4.28 10.02
C ALA A 410 -2.36 4.30 10.96
N TRP A 411 -1.30 5.03 10.57
CA TRP A 411 -0.13 5.29 11.42
C TRP A 411 -0.53 5.91 12.77
N ALA A 412 -1.24 7.04 12.74
CA ALA A 412 -1.68 7.69 13.97
C ALA A 412 -2.64 6.83 14.79
N CYS A 413 -3.51 6.04 14.14
CA CYS A 413 -4.41 5.13 14.83
C CYS A 413 -3.68 3.95 15.50
N ASN A 414 -2.62 3.44 14.87
CA ASN A 414 -1.76 2.39 15.43
C ASN A 414 -0.81 2.91 16.53
N MET A 415 -0.59 4.24 16.59
CA MET A 415 0.19 4.95 17.61
C MET A 415 -0.71 5.69 18.61
N ASP A 416 -2.00 5.34 18.72
CA ASP A 416 -2.95 6.01 19.61
C ASP A 416 -2.68 5.65 21.07
N GLU A 417 -2.27 6.65 21.85
CA GLU A 417 -1.97 6.53 23.28
C GLU A 417 -3.20 6.16 24.14
N GLN A 418 -4.42 6.33 23.60
CA GLN A 418 -5.66 5.88 24.25
C GLN A 418 -5.84 4.35 24.14
N VAL A 419 -5.13 3.70 23.24
CA VAL A 419 -5.17 2.24 23.04
C VAL A 419 -3.90 1.59 23.58
N TRP A 420 -2.74 2.21 23.37
CA TRP A 420 -1.44 1.62 23.64
C TRP A 420 -0.65 2.42 24.66
N THR A 421 -0.16 1.75 25.69
CA THR A 421 0.90 2.30 26.56
C THR A 421 2.20 2.25 25.78
N ASP A 422 2.93 3.37 25.77
CA ASP A 422 4.21 3.52 25.06
C ASP A 422 4.13 3.02 23.59
N PRO A 423 3.28 3.66 22.75
CA PRO A 423 3.06 3.19 21.38
C PRO A 423 4.30 3.23 20.50
N GLU A 424 5.30 4.06 20.84
CA GLU A 424 6.59 4.18 20.13
C GLU A 424 7.57 3.04 20.47
N VAL A 425 7.24 2.19 21.44
CA VAL A 425 8.05 1.02 21.82
C VAL A 425 7.52 -0.21 21.08
N PHE A 426 8.43 -0.92 20.42
CA PHE A 426 8.13 -2.22 19.81
C PHE A 426 8.07 -3.29 20.89
N ARG A 427 6.90 -3.83 21.17
CA ARG A 427 6.68 -4.81 22.24
C ARG A 427 5.62 -5.83 21.83
N PRO A 428 6.01 -7.00 21.33
CA PRO A 428 5.07 -8.05 20.91
C PRO A 428 4.10 -8.49 21.99
N GLU A 429 4.54 -8.51 23.25
CA GLU A 429 3.77 -8.96 24.41
C GLU A 429 2.44 -8.21 24.59
N ARG A 430 2.34 -6.95 24.12
CA ARG A 430 1.08 -6.20 24.18
C ARG A 430 -0.09 -6.92 23.51
N TRP A 431 0.22 -7.74 22.51
CA TRP A 431 -0.78 -8.52 21.78
C TRP A 431 -1.17 -9.82 22.49
N LEU A 432 -0.33 -10.31 23.40
CA LEU A 432 -0.68 -11.41 24.33
C LEU A 432 -1.54 -10.88 25.48
N GLU A 433 -1.28 -9.66 25.93
CA GLU A 433 -2.04 -8.97 26.99
C GLU A 433 -3.40 -8.48 26.48
N GLN A 434 -3.47 -8.03 25.24
CA GLN A 434 -4.67 -7.44 24.60
C GLN A 434 -4.89 -8.03 23.20
N PRO A 435 -5.31 -9.30 23.07
CA PRO A 435 -5.42 -9.98 21.79
C PRO A 435 -6.49 -9.35 20.85
N ASP A 436 -7.50 -8.69 21.41
CA ASP A 436 -8.58 -8.05 20.66
C ASP A 436 -8.35 -6.55 20.36
N ALA A 437 -7.16 -6.05 20.67
CA ALA A 437 -6.82 -4.66 20.39
C ALA A 437 -6.90 -4.37 18.89
N PRO A 438 -7.26 -3.13 18.48
CA PRO A 438 -7.44 -2.79 17.08
C PRO A 438 -6.11 -2.68 16.34
N LEU A 439 -6.08 -3.20 15.10
CA LEU A 439 -4.99 -3.02 14.15
C LEU A 439 -5.53 -2.33 12.88
N PHE A 440 -4.95 -1.20 12.51
CA PHE A 440 -5.43 -0.38 11.40
C PHE A 440 -4.63 -0.56 10.11
N THR A 441 -3.57 -1.35 10.12
CA THR A 441 -2.72 -1.61 8.95
C THR A 441 -3.49 -2.20 7.77
N TYR A 442 -4.48 -3.05 8.04
CA TYR A 442 -5.38 -3.60 7.02
C TYR A 442 -6.57 -2.69 6.69
N GLY A 443 -6.65 -1.49 7.28
CA GLY A 443 -7.80 -0.61 7.17
C GLY A 443 -9.01 -1.07 8.00
N VAL A 444 -10.16 -0.42 7.78
CA VAL A 444 -11.39 -0.65 8.57
C VAL A 444 -12.62 -0.69 7.66
N GLY A 445 -13.64 -1.44 8.04
CA GLY A 445 -14.97 -1.44 7.44
C GLY A 445 -15.02 -2.06 6.04
N TYR A 446 -15.97 -1.61 5.22
CA TYR A 446 -16.30 -2.24 3.93
C TYR A 446 -15.12 -2.46 2.97
N ARG A 447 -14.09 -1.61 3.04
CA ARG A 447 -12.91 -1.66 2.17
C ARG A 447 -11.65 -2.20 2.89
N MET A 448 -11.82 -2.92 4.00
CA MET A 448 -10.72 -3.62 4.67
C MET A 448 -10.01 -4.57 3.71
N CYS A 449 -8.73 -4.81 3.94
CA CYS A 449 -7.89 -5.68 3.10
C CYS A 449 -8.50 -7.08 2.97
N ALA A 450 -8.73 -7.50 1.73
CA ALA A 450 -9.26 -8.83 1.44
C ALA A 450 -8.22 -9.94 1.65
N GLY A 451 -6.91 -9.60 1.50
CA GLY A 451 -5.79 -10.54 1.63
C GLY A 451 -5.24 -10.67 3.05
N SER A 452 -5.88 -10.09 4.07
CA SER A 452 -5.33 -10.08 5.44
C SER A 452 -5.09 -11.47 6.02
N LEU A 453 -5.92 -12.46 5.71
CA LEU A 453 -5.74 -13.85 6.16
C LEU A 453 -4.50 -14.47 5.54
N LEU A 454 -4.34 -14.34 4.21
CA LEU A 454 -3.16 -14.83 3.49
C LEU A 454 -1.89 -14.15 3.99
N ALA A 455 -1.90 -12.81 4.11
CA ALA A 455 -0.74 -12.05 4.57
C ALA A 455 -0.30 -12.43 6.00
N ASN A 456 -1.25 -12.62 6.92
CA ASN A 456 -0.91 -13.08 8.28
C ASN A 456 -0.32 -14.50 8.28
N ARG A 457 -0.83 -15.40 7.42
CA ARG A 457 -0.29 -16.76 7.30
C ARG A 457 1.12 -16.75 6.72
N GLU A 458 1.34 -15.99 5.66
CA GLU A 458 2.64 -15.81 5.01
C GLU A 458 3.68 -15.22 5.97
N LEU A 459 3.36 -14.11 6.64
CA LEU A 459 4.25 -13.47 7.61
C LEU A 459 4.57 -14.39 8.81
N TYR A 460 3.57 -15.13 9.29
CA TYR A 460 3.77 -16.07 10.39
C TYR A 460 4.78 -17.15 10.01
N LEU A 461 4.56 -17.87 8.91
CA LEU A 461 5.45 -18.95 8.46
C LEU A 461 6.86 -18.42 8.15
N LEU A 462 6.93 -17.24 7.52
CA LEU A 462 8.19 -16.60 7.20
C LEU A 462 8.99 -16.25 8.47
N TYR A 463 8.35 -15.64 9.48
CA TYR A 463 9.04 -15.29 10.73
C TYR A 463 9.44 -16.52 11.52
N MET A 464 8.58 -17.55 11.56
CA MET A 464 8.91 -18.84 12.16
C MET A 464 10.22 -19.40 11.59
N ARG A 465 10.28 -19.54 10.25
CA ARG A 465 11.42 -20.13 9.54
C ARG A 465 12.67 -19.26 9.59
N LEU A 466 12.52 -17.95 9.43
CA LEU A 466 13.63 -17.00 9.43
C LEU A 466 14.34 -16.99 10.79
N LEU A 467 13.58 -16.82 11.89
CA LEU A 467 14.12 -16.71 13.25
C LEU A 467 14.59 -18.05 13.83
N ASN A 468 13.99 -19.15 13.34
CA ASN A 468 14.45 -20.48 13.72
C ASN A 468 15.72 -20.91 12.96
N SER A 469 15.87 -20.49 11.69
CA SER A 469 17.01 -20.86 10.84
C SER A 469 18.25 -20.01 11.09
N PHE A 470 18.09 -18.70 11.34
CA PHE A 470 19.20 -17.76 11.36
C PHE A 470 19.28 -16.95 12.66
N LYS A 471 20.53 -16.61 13.01
CA LYS A 471 20.85 -15.41 13.77
C LYS A 471 21.10 -14.30 12.77
N ILE A 472 20.38 -13.19 12.90
CA ILE A 472 20.45 -12.05 11.99
C ILE A 472 21.24 -10.95 12.68
N GLU A 473 22.28 -10.46 12.03
CA GLU A 473 23.15 -9.42 12.57
C GLU A 473 23.26 -8.25 11.58
N LYS A 474 23.33 -7.03 12.08
CA LYS A 474 23.54 -5.86 11.24
C LYS A 474 24.94 -5.88 10.64
N HIS A 475 25.05 -5.46 9.37
CA HIS A 475 26.34 -5.19 8.73
C HIS A 475 26.53 -3.70 8.52
N ASP A 476 25.54 -3.04 7.91
CA ASP A 476 25.54 -1.61 7.67
C ASP A 476 24.98 -0.85 8.90
N ASP A 477 25.07 0.47 8.89
CA ASP A 477 24.33 1.31 9.83
C ASP A 477 22.85 1.33 9.42
N ILE A 478 22.09 0.40 9.99
CA ILE A 478 20.68 0.21 9.66
C ILE A 478 19.83 1.15 10.52
N ASP A 479 19.03 2.01 9.90
CA ASP A 479 17.99 2.78 10.58
C ASP A 479 16.65 2.04 10.48
N SER A 480 16.28 1.31 11.53
CA SER A 480 15.00 0.59 11.62
C SER A 480 13.88 1.40 12.29
N HIS A 481 14.12 2.67 12.58
CA HIS A 481 13.06 3.53 13.10
C HIS A 481 12.06 3.89 11.98
N PRO A 482 10.75 3.69 12.17
CA PRO A 482 9.78 3.81 11.09
C PRO A 482 9.72 5.20 10.43
N ILE A 483 10.13 6.27 11.11
CA ILE A 483 10.13 7.62 10.54
C ILE A 483 11.45 7.94 9.83
N SER A 484 12.57 7.89 10.55
CA SER A 484 13.88 8.27 10.00
C SER A 484 14.43 7.27 8.99
N GLY A 485 14.15 5.98 9.16
CA GLY A 485 14.58 4.91 8.26
C GLY A 485 13.76 4.78 6.97
N ASN A 486 12.65 5.54 6.84
CA ASN A 486 11.83 5.50 5.63
C ASN A 486 12.59 6.11 4.43
N SER A 487 12.69 5.36 3.35
CA SER A 487 13.44 5.76 2.15
C SER A 487 12.80 6.91 1.38
N ASP A 488 11.47 6.91 1.27
CA ASP A 488 10.68 7.94 0.59
C ASP A 488 9.33 8.15 1.29
N PRO A 489 9.24 9.19 2.15
CA PRO A 489 7.99 9.50 2.87
C PRO A 489 6.83 9.94 1.97
N THR A 490 7.08 10.26 0.70
CA THR A 490 6.06 10.64 -0.28
C THR A 490 5.49 9.44 -1.04
N SER A 491 6.11 8.27 -0.93
CA SER A 491 5.64 7.03 -1.56
C SER A 491 4.35 6.51 -0.90
N LEU A 492 3.62 5.66 -1.62
CA LEU A 492 2.43 4.99 -1.09
C LEU A 492 2.79 4.08 0.09
N VAL A 493 3.85 3.29 -0.06
CA VAL A 493 4.37 2.39 0.97
C VAL A 493 5.60 2.99 1.65
N ALA A 494 5.65 2.92 2.95
CA ALA A 494 6.78 3.40 3.75
C ALA A 494 7.88 2.31 3.79
N MET A 495 8.74 2.28 2.78
CA MET A 495 9.79 1.28 2.63
C MET A 495 11.06 1.69 3.39
N PRO A 496 11.78 0.76 4.06
CA PRO A 496 13.06 1.08 4.68
C PRO A 496 14.11 1.44 3.62
N ARG A 497 15.13 2.19 4.01
CA ARG A 497 16.34 2.34 3.18
C ARG A 497 16.98 0.99 2.95
N ARG A 498 17.65 0.83 1.81
CA ARG A 498 18.39 -0.41 1.49
C ARG A 498 19.51 -0.63 2.52
N TYR A 499 19.68 -1.85 2.94
CA TYR A 499 20.69 -2.26 3.92
C TYR A 499 21.20 -3.66 3.63
N LYS A 500 22.31 -4.04 4.24
CA LYS A 500 22.82 -5.41 4.27
C LYS A 500 22.80 -5.95 5.68
N ALA A 501 22.50 -7.24 5.81
CA ALA A 501 22.54 -7.98 7.06
C ALA A 501 23.28 -9.30 6.87
N ILE A 502 23.75 -9.87 7.98
CA ILE A 502 24.42 -11.17 8.02
C ILE A 502 23.43 -12.21 8.54
N PHE A 503 23.27 -13.31 7.83
CA PHE A 503 22.36 -14.39 8.15
C PHE A 503 23.17 -15.65 8.52
N THR A 504 23.53 -15.80 9.77
CA THR A 504 24.30 -16.94 10.26
C THR A 504 23.37 -18.09 10.63
N PRO A 505 23.46 -19.27 9.97
CA PRO A 505 22.65 -20.42 10.34
C PRO A 505 22.84 -20.82 11.81
N ARG A 506 21.75 -21.00 12.56
CA ARG A 506 21.81 -21.44 13.97
C ARG A 506 22.32 -22.88 14.09
N ASP A 507 21.86 -23.77 13.19
CA ASP A 507 22.41 -25.12 13.00
C ASP A 507 22.69 -25.33 11.49
N PRO A 508 23.95 -25.16 11.04
CA PRO A 508 24.30 -25.30 9.63
C PRO A 508 24.05 -26.72 9.06
N LYS A 509 24.18 -27.76 9.89
CA LYS A 509 23.97 -29.14 9.44
C LYS A 509 22.47 -29.42 9.26
N ALA A 510 21.66 -29.09 10.25
CA ALA A 510 20.22 -29.27 10.18
C ALA A 510 19.61 -28.43 9.05
N LEU A 511 20.04 -27.15 8.90
CA LEU A 511 19.54 -26.28 7.84
C LEU A 511 19.89 -26.84 6.44
N LYS A 512 21.13 -27.29 6.24
CA LYS A 512 21.54 -27.90 4.98
C LYS A 512 20.74 -29.16 4.65
N ALA A 513 20.49 -30.01 5.64
CA ALA A 513 19.67 -31.22 5.47
C ALA A 513 18.22 -30.86 5.09
N ALA A 514 17.60 -29.94 5.82
CA ALA A 514 16.23 -29.50 5.57
C ALA A 514 16.04 -28.81 4.22
N LEU A 515 17.05 -28.08 3.73
CA LEU A 515 17.02 -27.43 2.41
C LEU A 515 17.35 -28.38 1.24
N ALA A 516 17.91 -29.56 1.51
CA ALA A 516 18.16 -30.60 0.52
C ALA A 516 16.93 -31.49 0.26
N GLU A 517 15.97 -31.53 1.15
CA GLU A 517 14.68 -32.20 0.97
C GLU A 517 13.92 -31.51 -0.17
N GLN A 518 13.67 -32.27 -1.26
CA GLN A 518 12.85 -31.78 -2.38
C GLN A 518 11.38 -31.83 -1.96
N VAL A 519 10.73 -30.71 -1.94
CA VAL A 519 9.27 -30.62 -1.93
C VAL A 519 8.83 -30.73 -3.40
N GLU A 520 8.20 -31.86 -3.76
CA GLU A 520 7.66 -32.10 -5.11
C GLU A 520 6.43 -31.21 -5.41
#